data_ecc586e54e61c5d3512e64a45987a8a8
#
_entry.id   ecc586e54e61c5d3512e64a45987a8a8
#
_cell.length_a   1.000
_cell.length_b   1.000
_cell.length_c   1.000
_cell.angle_alpha   90.00
_cell.angle_beta   90.00
_cell.angle_gamma   90.00
#
_symmetry.space_group_name_H-M   'P 1'
#
loop_
_entity.id
_entity.type
_entity.pdbx_description
1 polymer ?
#
loop_
_entity_poly.entity_id
_entity_poly.type
_entity_poly.pdbx_seq_one_letter_code
_entity_poly.pdbx_strand_id
1 'polypeptide(L)'
;KGAHIFRAREIPRKGNTGKTIFLNYVSWPLYAAGALNRLPGGYDAVFCFNTSPVLMCWPAIKYAKKHKIPFTNYVLDLWPENLYSVLPVKNSFMRWVAQTVSDSLYKRADRLIAMSVPLQKRLIARTGKPEKDVAVISQYCEDFYAVPCHDPELEARFSGRFNLVFTGTFTPAQSLNMVLRAVLDARAAGAENLHLLLVGDGMSRESLQALAEELHAGDVVTFYGSVPAEKVPSFTTLADA
;
A
#
# COMPACT_ATOMS: atom_id res chain seq x y z
N LYS A 1 -16.36 -21.29 0.83
CA LYS A 1 -17.56 -21.87 1.46
C LYS A 1 -17.72 -21.26 2.86
N GLY A 2 -18.90 -20.62 3.15
CA GLY A 2 -19.28 -20.23 4.50
C GLY A 2 -18.86 -18.84 4.99
N ALA A 3 -18.33 -17.96 4.15
CA ALA A 3 -18.04 -16.57 4.54
C ALA A 3 -19.29 -15.70 4.37
N HIS A 4 -19.64 -14.92 5.40
CA HIS A 4 -20.67 -13.88 5.33
C HIS A 4 -20.02 -12.52 5.18
N ILE A 5 -20.43 -11.75 4.16
CA ILE A 5 -19.88 -10.42 3.88
C ILE A 5 -20.86 -9.36 4.36
N PHE A 6 -20.41 -8.55 5.33
CA PHE A 6 -21.14 -7.37 5.82
C PHE A 6 -20.45 -6.11 5.32
N ARG A 7 -21.19 -5.24 4.63
CA ARG A 7 -20.65 -4.00 4.08
C ARG A 7 -21.09 -2.81 4.94
N ALA A 8 -20.16 -1.96 5.31
CA ALA A 8 -20.44 -0.66 5.91
C ALA A 8 -20.41 0.43 4.83
N ARG A 9 -21.16 1.49 5.03
CA ARG A 9 -21.11 2.69 4.17
C ARG A 9 -19.81 3.46 4.42
N GLU A 10 -19.44 4.29 3.46
CA GLU A 10 -18.39 5.29 3.59
C GLU A 10 -18.76 6.53 2.77
N ILE A 11 -18.14 7.66 3.07
CA ILE A 11 -18.18 8.83 2.21
C ILE A 11 -17.13 8.62 1.12
N PRO A 12 -17.52 8.49 -0.16
CA PRO A 12 -16.57 8.24 -1.23
C PRO A 12 -15.64 9.43 -1.43
N ARG A 13 -14.41 9.16 -1.82
CA ARG A 13 -13.46 10.21 -2.19
C ARG A 13 -13.89 10.86 -3.50
N LYS A 14 -14.26 12.13 -3.44
CA LYS A 14 -14.47 12.96 -4.63
C LYS A 14 -13.26 13.88 -4.77
N GLY A 15 -12.27 13.47 -5.58
CA GLY A 15 -10.98 14.15 -5.73
C GLY A 15 -9.98 13.85 -4.60
N ASN A 16 -8.79 14.47 -4.69
CA ASN A 16 -7.63 14.18 -3.82
C ASN A 16 -7.32 15.31 -2.83
N THR A 17 -8.34 16.02 -2.34
CA THR A 17 -8.14 17.07 -1.33
C THR A 17 -8.00 16.45 0.07
N GLY A 18 -7.21 17.07 0.94
CA GLY A 18 -7.06 16.60 2.33
C GLY A 18 -8.39 16.44 3.07
N LYS A 19 -9.38 17.30 2.78
CA LYS A 19 -10.73 17.24 3.35
C LYS A 19 -11.48 15.97 2.91
N THR A 20 -11.45 15.63 1.63
CA THR A 20 -12.16 14.45 1.11
C THR A 20 -11.52 13.15 1.59
N ILE A 21 -10.19 13.12 1.68
CA ILE A 21 -9.44 11.99 2.25
C ILE A 21 -9.79 11.83 3.74
N PHE A 22 -9.79 12.91 4.51
CA PHE A 22 -10.13 12.87 5.93
C PHE A 22 -11.55 12.37 6.17
N LEU A 23 -12.54 12.90 5.44
CA LEU A 23 -13.94 12.47 5.56
C LEU A 23 -14.11 10.99 5.22
N ASN A 24 -13.45 10.49 4.17
CA ASN A 24 -13.46 9.09 3.82
C ASN A 24 -12.87 8.23 4.95
N TYR A 25 -11.69 8.60 5.47
CA TYR A 25 -10.98 7.88 6.52
C TYR A 25 -11.72 7.80 7.86
N VAL A 26 -12.52 8.80 8.18
CA VAL A 26 -13.28 8.84 9.44
C VAL A 26 -14.68 8.23 9.28
N SER A 27 -15.32 8.39 8.12
CA SER A 27 -16.70 7.95 7.93
C SER A 27 -16.85 6.42 7.98
N TRP A 28 -15.95 5.66 7.34
CA TRP A 28 -16.05 4.21 7.31
C TRP A 28 -16.02 3.59 8.73
N PRO A 29 -15.03 3.89 9.60
CA PRO A 29 -15.02 3.32 10.95
C PRO A 29 -16.24 3.69 11.78
N LEU A 30 -16.81 4.89 11.59
CA LEU A 30 -18.03 5.30 12.28
C LEU A 30 -19.25 4.48 11.83
N TYR A 31 -19.45 4.34 10.51
CA TYR A 31 -20.54 3.51 9.97
C TYR A 31 -20.35 2.04 10.30
N ALA A 32 -19.12 1.52 10.22
CA ALA A 32 -18.81 0.14 10.58
C ALA A 32 -19.10 -0.11 12.07
N ALA A 33 -18.68 0.79 12.96
CA ALA A 33 -18.98 0.68 14.39
C ALA A 33 -20.50 0.70 14.69
N GLY A 34 -21.27 1.49 13.95
CA GLY A 34 -22.75 1.48 14.04
C GLY A 34 -23.38 0.18 13.53
N ALA A 35 -22.74 -0.47 12.56
CA ALA A 35 -23.23 -1.71 11.97
C ALA A 35 -22.90 -2.97 12.79
N LEU A 36 -22.04 -2.90 13.82
CA LEU A 36 -21.60 -4.06 14.61
C LEU A 36 -22.75 -4.86 15.25
N ASN A 37 -23.84 -4.20 15.56
CA ASN A 37 -25.01 -4.87 16.15
C ASN A 37 -25.77 -5.77 15.15
N ARG A 38 -25.45 -5.67 13.85
CA ARG A 38 -26.01 -6.53 12.79
C ARG A 38 -25.20 -7.82 12.61
N LEU A 39 -23.99 -7.86 13.18
CA LEU A 39 -23.17 -9.05 13.09
C LEU A 39 -23.73 -10.14 14.00
N PRO A 40 -23.80 -11.39 13.55
CA PRO A 40 -24.11 -12.50 14.43
C PRO A 40 -23.07 -12.60 15.54
N GLY A 41 -23.45 -13.13 16.69
CA GLY A 41 -22.52 -13.47 17.74
C GLY A 41 -21.84 -14.83 17.49
N GLY A 42 -20.98 -15.26 18.45
CA GLY A 42 -20.39 -16.59 18.44
C GLY A 42 -19.09 -16.71 17.66
N TYR A 43 -18.41 -15.60 17.39
CA TYR A 43 -17.04 -15.62 16.87
C TYR A 43 -16.05 -15.81 18.02
N ASP A 44 -14.99 -16.59 17.78
CA ASP A 44 -13.95 -16.92 18.75
C ASP A 44 -12.79 -15.89 18.76
N ALA A 45 -12.64 -15.14 17.68
CA ALA A 45 -11.59 -14.13 17.53
C ALA A 45 -11.99 -13.04 16.53
N VAL A 46 -11.32 -11.89 16.60
CA VAL A 46 -11.38 -10.83 15.60
C VAL A 46 -10.01 -10.69 14.94
N PHE A 47 -10.00 -10.70 13.63
CA PHE A 47 -8.84 -10.42 12.81
C PHE A 47 -9.07 -9.15 11.99
N CYS A 48 -8.15 -8.19 12.06
CA CYS A 48 -8.17 -6.99 11.24
C CYS A 48 -7.02 -7.03 10.24
N PHE A 49 -7.36 -7.06 8.96
CA PHE A 49 -6.41 -6.85 7.87
C PHE A 49 -6.27 -5.34 7.67
N ASN A 50 -5.29 -4.75 8.36
CA ASN A 50 -5.17 -3.31 8.51
C ASN A 50 -4.31 -2.71 7.40
N THR A 51 -4.97 -2.26 6.36
CA THR A 51 -4.36 -1.50 5.26
C THR A 51 -4.23 -0.02 5.68
N SER A 52 -5.14 0.83 5.25
CA SER A 52 -5.13 2.27 5.52
C SER A 52 -6.56 2.81 5.50
N PRO A 53 -6.96 3.62 6.46
CA PRO A 53 -6.26 4.19 7.61
C PRO A 53 -6.24 3.27 8.85
N VAL A 54 -5.36 3.54 9.82
CA VAL A 54 -5.32 2.79 11.09
C VAL A 54 -6.65 2.80 11.85
N LEU A 55 -7.48 3.82 11.65
CA LEU A 55 -8.81 3.94 12.26
C LEU A 55 -9.75 2.78 11.92
N MET A 56 -9.49 2.03 10.84
CA MET A 56 -10.27 0.84 10.47
C MET A 56 -10.23 -0.25 11.55
N CYS A 57 -9.22 -0.26 12.43
CA CYS A 57 -9.14 -1.17 13.56
C CYS A 57 -10.16 -0.86 14.66
N TRP A 58 -10.68 0.36 14.74
CA TRP A 58 -11.55 0.77 15.85
C TRP A 58 -12.86 -0.03 15.97
N PRO A 59 -13.62 -0.30 14.90
CA PRO A 59 -14.77 -1.22 14.97
C PRO A 59 -14.38 -2.62 15.44
N ALA A 60 -13.26 -3.16 14.94
CA ALA A 60 -12.75 -4.47 15.34
C ALA A 60 -12.44 -4.53 16.84
N ILE A 61 -11.74 -3.52 17.36
CA ILE A 61 -11.45 -3.37 18.79
C ILE A 61 -12.75 -3.29 19.62
N LYS A 62 -13.72 -2.50 19.15
CA LYS A 62 -15.01 -2.33 19.83
C LYS A 62 -15.79 -3.66 19.91
N TYR A 63 -15.79 -4.43 18.83
CA TYR A 63 -16.42 -5.74 18.75
C TYR A 63 -15.74 -6.75 19.68
N ALA A 64 -14.42 -6.89 19.57
CA ALA A 64 -13.64 -7.81 20.39
C ALA A 64 -13.82 -7.55 21.89
N LYS A 65 -13.75 -6.27 22.30
CA LYS A 65 -13.97 -5.86 23.69
C LYS A 65 -15.39 -6.17 24.17
N LYS A 66 -16.43 -5.90 23.35
CA LYS A 66 -17.84 -6.18 23.69
C LYS A 66 -18.07 -7.68 23.96
N HIS A 67 -17.46 -8.54 23.13
CA HIS A 67 -17.65 -9.98 23.17
C HIS A 67 -16.59 -10.74 24.00
N LYS A 68 -15.58 -10.01 24.54
CA LYS A 68 -14.45 -10.55 25.32
C LYS A 68 -13.67 -11.63 24.57
N ILE A 69 -13.45 -11.42 23.27
CA ILE A 69 -12.70 -12.33 22.40
C ILE A 69 -11.40 -11.67 21.94
N PRO A 70 -10.34 -12.46 21.62
CA PRO A 70 -9.05 -11.93 21.23
C PRO A 70 -9.12 -11.14 19.92
N PHE A 71 -8.29 -10.10 19.83
CA PHE A 71 -8.14 -9.24 18.67
C PHE A 71 -6.72 -9.28 18.12
N THR A 72 -6.57 -9.75 16.90
CA THR A 72 -5.31 -9.74 16.16
C THR A 72 -5.35 -8.66 15.07
N ASN A 73 -4.34 -7.81 15.02
CA ASN A 73 -4.21 -6.78 14.00
C ASN A 73 -3.01 -7.05 13.09
N TYR A 74 -3.26 -7.33 11.81
CA TYR A 74 -2.24 -7.45 10.78
C TYR A 74 -1.98 -6.09 10.16
N VAL A 75 -0.85 -5.48 10.51
CA VAL A 75 -0.47 -4.12 10.13
C VAL A 75 0.31 -4.18 8.81
N LEU A 76 -0.29 -3.68 7.74
CA LEU A 76 0.33 -3.57 6.43
C LEU A 76 0.98 -2.20 6.25
N ASP A 77 0.27 -1.15 6.68
CA ASP A 77 0.71 0.24 6.60
C ASP A 77 0.96 0.81 7.99
N LEU A 78 2.17 1.36 8.22
CA LEU A 78 2.50 2.00 9.47
C LEU A 78 1.91 3.42 9.52
N TRP A 79 1.01 3.65 10.46
CA TRP A 79 0.38 4.95 10.72
C TRP A 79 0.98 5.62 11.96
N PRO A 80 1.15 6.95 11.94
CA PRO A 80 0.71 7.91 10.91
C PRO A 80 1.71 8.15 9.77
N GLU A 81 2.83 7.43 9.69
CA GLU A 81 3.87 7.63 8.69
C GLU A 81 3.31 7.56 7.26
N ASN A 82 2.43 6.58 6.99
CA ASN A 82 1.78 6.45 5.68
C ASN A 82 0.88 7.65 5.34
N LEU A 83 0.23 8.26 6.34
CA LEU A 83 -0.54 9.50 6.13
C LEU A 83 0.36 10.63 5.62
N TYR A 84 1.57 10.75 6.15
CA TYR A 84 2.48 11.84 5.81
C TYR A 84 3.07 11.73 4.41
N SER A 85 3.08 10.53 3.82
CA SER A 85 3.49 10.35 2.43
C SER A 85 2.43 10.85 1.43
N VAL A 86 1.18 10.94 1.87
CA VAL A 86 0.05 11.38 1.02
C VAL A 86 -0.35 12.84 1.33
N LEU A 87 -0.27 13.25 2.59
CA LEU A 87 -0.67 14.58 3.05
C LEU A 87 0.48 15.27 3.80
N PRO A 88 0.89 16.47 3.38
CA PRO A 88 1.95 17.23 4.04
C PRO A 88 1.45 17.83 5.36
N VAL A 89 1.37 17.03 6.42
CA VAL A 89 0.99 17.49 7.76
C VAL A 89 2.19 18.19 8.39
N LYS A 90 2.24 19.52 8.34
CA LYS A 90 3.33 20.36 8.89
C LYS A 90 3.16 20.69 10.37
N ASN A 91 1.92 20.69 10.89
CA ASN A 91 1.61 21.08 12.25
C ASN A 91 2.03 20.00 13.25
N SER A 92 2.94 20.32 14.18
CA SER A 92 3.49 19.38 15.17
C SER A 92 2.43 18.83 16.12
N PHE A 93 1.43 19.62 16.50
CA PHE A 93 0.34 19.16 17.36
C PHE A 93 -0.52 18.11 16.63
N MET A 94 -0.87 18.35 15.35
CA MET A 94 -1.60 17.36 14.55
C MET A 94 -0.81 16.06 14.37
N ARG A 95 0.51 16.15 14.19
CA ARG A 95 1.39 14.98 14.14
C ARG A 95 1.38 14.21 15.45
N TRP A 96 1.47 14.91 16.57
CA TRP A 96 1.42 14.30 17.90
C TRP A 96 0.07 13.62 18.15
N VAL A 97 -1.06 14.24 17.79
CA VAL A 97 -2.40 13.63 17.89
C VAL A 97 -2.48 12.36 17.03
N ALA A 98 -2.08 12.43 15.76
CA ALA A 98 -2.11 11.29 14.85
C ALA A 98 -1.24 10.13 15.37
N GLN A 99 -0.06 10.42 15.92
CA GLN A 99 0.82 9.44 16.54
C GLN A 99 0.16 8.79 17.76
N THR A 100 -0.37 9.60 18.68
CA THR A 100 -1.01 9.13 19.91
C THR A 100 -2.22 8.24 19.61
N VAL A 101 -3.05 8.63 18.66
CA VAL A 101 -4.21 7.83 18.22
C VAL A 101 -3.76 6.51 17.62
N SER A 102 -2.78 6.52 16.73
CA SER A 102 -2.26 5.31 16.08
C SER A 102 -1.67 4.34 17.10
N ASP A 103 -0.82 4.83 18.01
CA ASP A 103 -0.22 4.03 19.07
C ASP A 103 -1.26 3.43 20.01
N SER A 104 -2.30 4.21 20.36
CA SER A 104 -3.41 3.74 21.18
C SER A 104 -4.17 2.58 20.52
N LEU A 105 -4.38 2.64 19.20
CA LEU A 105 -5.06 1.59 18.45
C LEU A 105 -4.20 0.31 18.36
N TYR A 106 -2.89 0.44 18.06
CA TYR A 106 -1.98 -0.72 18.03
C TYR A 106 -1.84 -1.40 19.41
N LYS A 107 -1.75 -0.61 20.49
CA LYS A 107 -1.67 -1.14 21.86
C LYS A 107 -2.87 -2.00 22.27
N ARG A 108 -4.04 -1.73 21.70
CA ARG A 108 -5.30 -2.44 22.02
C ARG A 108 -5.43 -3.81 21.36
N ALA A 109 -4.59 -4.15 20.38
CA ALA A 109 -4.56 -5.50 19.84
C ALA A 109 -3.93 -6.45 20.86
N ASP A 110 -4.46 -7.66 21.02
CA ASP A 110 -3.83 -8.70 21.84
C ASP A 110 -2.57 -9.20 21.15
N ARG A 111 -2.64 -9.37 19.83
CA ARG A 111 -1.50 -9.71 18.97
C ARG A 111 -1.40 -8.78 17.77
N LEU A 112 -0.16 -8.50 17.38
CA LEU A 112 0.15 -7.78 16.16
C LEU A 112 0.84 -8.73 15.17
N ILE A 113 0.60 -8.49 13.89
CA ILE A 113 1.34 -9.12 12.81
C ILE A 113 1.93 -8.00 11.97
N ALA A 114 3.22 -8.06 11.71
CA ALA A 114 3.94 -7.14 10.84
C ALA A 114 4.31 -7.84 9.54
N MET A 115 4.29 -7.15 8.42
CA MET A 115 4.68 -7.72 7.12
C MET A 115 6.21 -7.82 6.93
N SER A 116 7.01 -7.26 7.85
CA SER A 116 8.46 -7.29 7.78
C SER A 116 9.11 -7.13 9.14
N VAL A 117 10.36 -7.59 9.27
CA VAL A 117 11.14 -7.42 10.51
C VAL A 117 11.34 -5.95 10.91
N PRO A 118 11.63 -5.00 10.00
CA PRO A 118 11.70 -3.60 10.36
C PRO A 118 10.38 -3.05 10.92
N LEU A 119 9.25 -3.45 10.36
CA LEU A 119 7.93 -3.04 10.85
C LEU A 119 7.64 -3.65 12.23
N GLN A 120 7.99 -4.92 12.45
CA GLN A 120 7.88 -5.57 13.77
C GLN A 120 8.63 -4.76 14.84
N LYS A 121 9.90 -4.43 14.60
CA LYS A 121 10.73 -3.65 15.53
C LYS A 121 10.09 -2.28 15.85
N ARG A 122 9.55 -1.62 14.84
CA ARG A 122 8.82 -0.35 15.02
C ARG A 122 7.57 -0.51 15.87
N LEU A 123 6.77 -1.54 15.63
CA LEU A 123 5.54 -1.82 16.40
C LEU A 123 5.88 -2.16 17.85
N ILE A 124 6.90 -2.96 18.11
CA ILE A 124 7.39 -3.28 19.46
C ILE A 124 7.79 -1.98 20.19
N ALA A 125 8.62 -1.14 19.57
CA ALA A 125 9.08 0.10 20.16
C ALA A 125 7.91 1.07 20.50
N ARG A 126 6.89 1.13 19.64
CA ARG A 126 5.73 2.03 19.81
C ARG A 126 4.69 1.50 20.82
N THR A 127 4.53 0.20 20.90
CA THR A 127 3.48 -0.41 21.72
C THR A 127 3.97 -0.89 23.07
N GLY A 128 5.26 -1.20 23.21
CA GLY A 128 5.84 -1.86 24.38
C GLY A 128 5.46 -3.34 24.50
N LYS A 129 4.89 -3.94 23.44
CA LYS A 129 4.54 -5.37 23.44
C LYS A 129 5.79 -6.24 23.40
N PRO A 130 5.78 -7.41 24.08
CA PRO A 130 6.86 -8.38 23.93
C PRO A 130 6.87 -8.95 22.50
N GLU A 131 8.05 -9.34 22.03
CA GLU A 131 8.26 -9.83 20.65
C GLU A 131 7.35 -11.03 20.31
N LYS A 132 7.09 -11.92 21.27
CA LYS A 132 6.18 -13.07 21.11
C LYS A 132 4.73 -12.68 20.71
N ASP A 133 4.32 -11.45 20.98
CA ASP A 133 2.99 -10.93 20.67
C ASP A 133 2.97 -10.10 19.36
N VAL A 134 4.13 -10.00 18.67
CA VAL A 134 4.28 -9.29 17.39
C VAL A 134 4.95 -10.22 16.38
N ALA A 135 4.16 -11.01 15.68
CA ALA A 135 4.64 -11.94 14.66
C ALA A 135 5.07 -11.22 13.37
N VAL A 136 5.95 -11.86 12.61
CA VAL A 136 6.25 -11.43 11.23
C VAL A 136 5.62 -12.43 10.27
N ILE A 137 4.72 -11.96 9.42
CA ILE A 137 4.13 -12.71 8.32
C ILE A 137 4.18 -11.80 7.10
N SER A 138 5.01 -12.16 6.13
CA SER A 138 5.12 -11.42 4.86
C SER A 138 3.81 -11.48 4.08
N GLN A 139 3.58 -10.48 3.25
CA GLN A 139 2.44 -10.50 2.35
C GLN A 139 2.65 -11.59 1.30
N TYR A 140 1.60 -12.30 0.98
CA TYR A 140 1.58 -13.32 -0.06
C TYR A 140 1.57 -12.67 -1.45
N CYS A 141 1.95 -13.44 -2.45
CA CYS A 141 1.64 -13.17 -3.85
C CYS A 141 0.82 -14.34 -4.42
N GLU A 142 0.16 -14.10 -5.52
CA GLU A 142 -0.62 -15.11 -6.23
C GLU A 142 0.31 -16.13 -6.91
N ASP A 143 -0.15 -17.38 -7.01
CA ASP A 143 0.66 -18.50 -7.51
C ASP A 143 1.18 -18.28 -8.94
N PHE A 144 0.47 -17.50 -9.77
CA PHE A 144 0.90 -17.22 -11.14
C PHE A 144 2.20 -16.37 -11.22
N TYR A 145 2.62 -15.70 -10.13
CA TYR A 145 3.92 -15.03 -10.07
C TYR A 145 5.10 -15.99 -9.85
N ALA A 146 4.84 -17.22 -9.43
CA ALA A 146 5.87 -18.20 -9.17
C ALA A 146 6.48 -18.80 -10.45
N VAL A 147 5.83 -18.61 -11.60
CA VAL A 147 6.26 -19.18 -12.88
C VAL A 147 6.58 -18.05 -13.85
N PRO A 148 7.79 -18.05 -14.46
CA PRO A 148 8.12 -17.11 -15.53
C PRO A 148 7.10 -17.20 -16.67
N CYS A 149 6.69 -16.05 -17.17
CA CYS A 149 5.74 -15.94 -18.27
C CYS A 149 6.40 -15.22 -19.44
N HIS A 150 6.70 -15.94 -20.50
CA HIS A 150 7.34 -15.40 -21.70
C HIS A 150 6.28 -14.90 -22.69
N ASP A 151 6.42 -13.65 -23.11
CA ASP A 151 5.63 -13.03 -24.16
C ASP A 151 6.56 -12.61 -25.30
N PRO A 152 6.60 -13.36 -26.42
CA PRO A 152 7.54 -13.10 -27.50
C PRO A 152 7.39 -11.71 -28.14
N GLU A 153 6.18 -11.13 -28.14
CA GLU A 153 5.95 -9.79 -28.68
C GLU A 153 6.54 -8.72 -27.77
N LEU A 154 6.36 -8.86 -26.44
CA LEU A 154 6.98 -7.98 -25.46
C LEU A 154 8.51 -8.10 -25.48
N GLU A 155 9.02 -9.31 -25.49
CA GLU A 155 10.46 -9.59 -25.54
C GLU A 155 11.10 -8.98 -26.79
N ALA A 156 10.48 -9.15 -27.96
CA ALA A 156 10.97 -8.56 -29.22
C ALA A 156 10.92 -7.01 -29.16
N ARG A 157 9.87 -6.43 -28.59
CA ARG A 157 9.70 -4.98 -28.51
C ARG A 157 10.74 -4.30 -27.63
N PHE A 158 11.17 -4.96 -26.56
CA PHE A 158 12.09 -4.40 -25.57
C PHE A 158 13.49 -5.06 -25.62
N SER A 159 13.77 -5.86 -26.65
CA SER A 159 15.07 -6.51 -26.84
C SER A 159 16.22 -5.51 -26.97
N GLY A 160 17.43 -5.93 -26.58
CA GLY A 160 18.64 -5.10 -26.66
C GLY A 160 18.74 -3.97 -25.65
N ARG A 161 17.78 -3.88 -24.71
CA ARG A 161 17.73 -2.90 -23.63
C ARG A 161 17.97 -3.58 -22.30
N PHE A 162 18.44 -2.83 -21.33
CA PHE A 162 18.40 -3.21 -19.93
C PHE A 162 17.11 -2.65 -19.32
N ASN A 163 16.12 -3.51 -19.12
CA ASN A 163 14.77 -3.12 -18.74
C ASN A 163 14.62 -3.04 -17.22
N LEU A 164 14.48 -1.80 -16.72
CA LEU A 164 13.99 -1.55 -15.36
C LEU A 164 12.48 -1.52 -15.42
N VAL A 165 11.81 -2.45 -14.72
CA VAL A 165 10.36 -2.58 -14.80
C VAL A 165 9.72 -2.24 -13.46
N PHE A 166 8.80 -1.28 -13.50
CA PHE A 166 7.89 -1.01 -12.38
C PHE A 166 6.49 -1.47 -12.74
N THR A 167 5.88 -2.28 -11.90
CA THR A 167 4.48 -2.69 -12.02
C THR A 167 3.68 -2.24 -10.80
N GLY A 168 2.60 -1.46 -11.01
CA GLY A 168 1.77 -1.04 -9.88
C GLY A 168 1.06 0.30 -10.08
N THR A 169 0.53 0.83 -8.97
CA THR A 169 -0.18 2.11 -8.97
C THR A 169 0.80 3.29 -8.88
N PHE A 170 0.69 4.24 -9.79
CA PHE A 170 1.52 5.44 -9.81
C PHE A 170 1.03 6.45 -8.78
N THR A 171 1.66 6.43 -7.60
CA THR A 171 1.36 7.34 -6.49
C THR A 171 2.59 8.16 -6.09
N PRO A 172 2.42 9.31 -5.43
CA PRO A 172 3.56 10.09 -4.91
C PRO A 172 4.47 9.28 -3.98
N ALA A 173 3.93 8.29 -3.25
CA ALA A 173 4.69 7.45 -2.34
C ALA A 173 5.71 6.55 -3.07
N GLN A 174 5.49 6.25 -4.35
CA GLN A 174 6.40 5.44 -5.16
C GLN A 174 7.61 6.23 -5.67
N SER A 175 7.56 7.57 -5.62
CA SER A 175 8.66 8.45 -6.03
C SER A 175 9.22 8.16 -7.44
N LEU A 176 8.36 7.75 -8.39
CA LEU A 176 8.75 7.38 -9.75
C LEU A 176 9.43 8.53 -10.53
N ASN A 177 9.16 9.77 -10.15
CA ASN A 177 9.87 10.94 -10.65
C ASN A 177 11.38 10.92 -10.34
N MET A 178 11.77 10.38 -9.18
CA MET A 178 13.18 10.20 -8.83
C MET A 178 13.80 9.06 -9.63
N VAL A 179 13.05 7.96 -9.83
CA VAL A 179 13.50 6.82 -10.65
C VAL A 179 13.77 7.27 -12.08
N LEU A 180 12.85 8.04 -12.69
CA LEU A 180 13.03 8.56 -14.05
C LEU A 180 14.30 9.42 -14.16
N ARG A 181 14.52 10.36 -13.22
CA ARG A 181 15.73 11.19 -13.21
C ARG A 181 17.00 10.35 -13.03
N ALA A 182 16.99 9.38 -12.11
CA ALA A 182 18.14 8.50 -11.89
C ALA A 182 18.49 7.65 -13.13
N VAL A 183 17.49 7.18 -13.88
CA VAL A 183 17.72 6.47 -15.15
C VAL A 183 18.36 7.39 -16.21
N LEU A 184 17.91 8.64 -16.30
CA LEU A 184 18.52 9.61 -17.22
C LEU A 184 19.96 9.95 -16.83
N ASP A 185 20.23 10.14 -15.53
CA ASP A 185 21.58 10.41 -15.01
C ASP A 185 22.51 9.21 -15.29
N ALA A 186 22.02 7.97 -15.11
CA ALA A 186 22.80 6.76 -15.39
C ALA A 186 23.09 6.62 -16.90
N ARG A 187 22.13 6.95 -17.77
CA ARG A 187 22.38 6.96 -19.24
C ARG A 187 23.41 8.01 -19.62
N ALA A 188 23.34 9.19 -19.06
CA ALA A 188 24.33 10.25 -19.28
C ALA A 188 25.73 9.85 -18.78
N ALA A 189 25.80 8.94 -17.79
CA ALA A 189 27.05 8.37 -17.26
C ALA A 189 27.55 7.15 -18.06
N GLY A 190 26.89 6.75 -19.16
CA GLY A 190 27.34 5.68 -20.06
C GLY A 190 26.48 4.41 -20.09
N ALA A 191 25.40 4.32 -19.30
CA ALA A 191 24.45 3.20 -19.37
C ALA A 191 23.40 3.41 -20.47
N GLU A 192 23.84 3.56 -21.72
CA GLU A 192 23.01 4.00 -22.85
C GLU A 192 21.82 3.08 -23.17
N ASN A 193 21.91 1.77 -22.89
CA ASN A 193 20.86 0.79 -23.13
C ASN A 193 19.80 0.72 -22.02
N LEU A 194 19.94 1.50 -20.94
CA LEU A 194 19.01 1.51 -19.82
C LEU A 194 17.65 2.02 -20.26
N HIS A 195 16.58 1.31 -19.93
CA HIS A 195 15.21 1.66 -20.28
C HIS A 195 14.27 1.46 -19.10
N LEU A 196 13.39 2.42 -18.85
CA LEU A 196 12.39 2.38 -17.78
C LEU A 196 11.02 2.03 -18.36
N LEU A 197 10.49 0.87 -17.96
CA LEU A 197 9.17 0.41 -18.36
C LEU A 197 8.18 0.55 -17.18
N LEU A 198 7.23 1.46 -17.32
CA LEU A 198 6.21 1.74 -16.29
C LEU A 198 4.89 1.09 -16.68
N VAL A 199 4.50 0.03 -15.95
CA VAL A 199 3.28 -0.75 -16.16
C VAL A 199 2.30 -0.46 -15.03
N GLY A 200 1.17 0.12 -15.36
CA GLY A 200 0.16 0.53 -14.38
C GLY A 200 -0.45 1.88 -14.70
N ASP A 201 -1.14 2.43 -13.71
CA ASP A 201 -1.78 3.73 -13.79
C ASP A 201 -1.89 4.35 -12.38
N GLY A 202 -2.30 5.60 -12.28
CA GLY A 202 -2.53 6.25 -10.99
C GLY A 202 -2.44 7.77 -11.06
N MET A 203 -2.64 8.38 -9.90
CA MET A 203 -2.74 9.84 -9.76
C MET A 203 -1.48 10.62 -10.18
N SER A 204 -0.32 9.96 -10.24
CA SER A 204 0.95 10.57 -10.64
C SER A 204 1.26 10.41 -12.15
N ARG A 205 0.40 9.73 -12.94
CA ARG A 205 0.68 9.42 -14.34
C ARG A 205 0.90 10.68 -15.18
N GLU A 206 -0.05 11.61 -15.15
CA GLU A 206 0.01 12.84 -15.94
C GLU A 206 1.26 13.67 -15.59
N SER A 207 1.58 13.80 -14.30
CA SER A 207 2.76 14.53 -13.85
C SER A 207 4.08 13.84 -14.24
N LEU A 208 4.10 12.50 -14.28
CA LEU A 208 5.27 11.74 -14.74
C LEU A 208 5.46 11.83 -16.25
N GLN A 209 4.37 11.82 -17.02
CA GLN A 209 4.42 12.02 -18.47
C GLN A 209 4.92 13.41 -18.82
N ALA A 210 4.37 14.46 -18.16
CA ALA A 210 4.84 15.83 -18.36
C ALA A 210 6.33 15.98 -17.99
N LEU A 211 6.80 15.33 -16.91
CA LEU A 211 8.21 15.33 -16.55
C LEU A 211 9.07 14.61 -17.60
N ALA A 212 8.59 13.50 -18.16
CA ALA A 212 9.31 12.78 -19.21
C ALA A 212 9.44 13.61 -20.50
N GLU A 213 8.40 14.38 -20.85
CA GLU A 213 8.41 15.33 -21.97
C GLU A 213 9.39 16.48 -21.72
N GLU A 214 9.34 17.11 -20.54
CA GLU A 214 10.25 18.17 -20.10
C GLU A 214 11.72 17.76 -20.20
N LEU A 215 12.01 16.50 -19.80
CA LEU A 215 13.36 15.95 -19.80
C LEU A 215 13.75 15.27 -21.11
N HIS A 216 12.92 15.32 -22.14
CA HIS A 216 13.14 14.66 -23.45
C HIS A 216 13.44 13.16 -23.31
N ALA A 217 12.73 12.47 -22.40
CA ALA A 217 12.98 11.08 -22.04
C ALA A 217 12.18 10.06 -22.87
N GLY A 218 11.62 10.43 -24.02
CA GLY A 218 10.71 9.58 -24.81
C GLY A 218 11.33 8.27 -25.32
N ASP A 219 12.64 8.21 -25.49
CA ASP A 219 13.39 7.00 -25.86
C ASP A 219 13.85 6.18 -24.65
N VAL A 220 13.76 6.74 -23.44
CA VAL A 220 14.24 6.16 -22.18
C VAL A 220 13.13 5.52 -21.38
N VAL A 221 11.90 6.08 -21.44
CA VAL A 221 10.76 5.61 -20.64
C VAL A 221 9.58 5.22 -21.52
N THR A 222 8.96 4.09 -21.18
CA THR A 222 7.69 3.66 -21.77
C THR A 222 6.60 3.61 -20.71
N PHE A 223 5.51 4.33 -20.91
CA PHE A 223 4.29 4.22 -20.12
C PHE A 223 3.35 3.22 -20.80
N TYR A 224 3.39 1.97 -20.33
CA TYR A 224 2.63 0.89 -20.96
C TYR A 224 1.13 0.96 -20.68
N GLY A 225 0.76 1.44 -19.49
CA GLY A 225 -0.62 1.46 -19.00
C GLY A 225 -0.97 0.27 -18.12
N SER A 226 -2.23 0.23 -17.66
CA SER A 226 -2.73 -0.86 -16.80
C SER A 226 -2.93 -2.14 -17.59
N VAL A 227 -2.56 -3.25 -16.95
CA VAL A 227 -2.79 -4.61 -17.48
C VAL A 227 -3.51 -5.46 -16.43
N PRO A 228 -4.23 -6.53 -16.83
CA PRO A 228 -4.73 -7.52 -15.88
C PRO A 228 -3.60 -8.14 -15.05
N ALA A 229 -3.89 -8.52 -13.80
CA ALA A 229 -2.88 -9.04 -12.88
C ALA A 229 -2.15 -10.28 -13.44
N GLU A 230 -2.87 -11.13 -14.17
CA GLU A 230 -2.37 -12.35 -14.79
C GLU A 230 -1.35 -12.09 -15.92
N LYS A 231 -1.33 -10.86 -16.46
CA LYS A 231 -0.34 -10.44 -17.48
C LYS A 231 0.92 -9.80 -16.86
N VAL A 232 0.88 -9.40 -15.60
CA VAL A 232 2.03 -8.78 -14.94
C VAL A 232 3.28 -9.69 -14.96
N PRO A 233 3.18 -11.03 -14.80
CA PRO A 233 4.34 -11.90 -14.88
C PRO A 233 5.14 -11.79 -16.17
N SER A 234 4.51 -11.47 -17.33
CA SER A 234 5.27 -11.28 -18.59
C SER A 234 6.20 -10.05 -18.51
N PHE A 235 5.80 -9.01 -17.81
CA PHE A 235 6.63 -7.82 -17.61
C PHE A 235 7.73 -8.06 -16.58
N THR A 236 7.44 -8.79 -15.50
CA THR A 236 8.45 -9.12 -14.49
C THR A 236 9.46 -10.15 -15.00
N THR A 237 9.06 -11.05 -15.95
CA THR A 237 9.98 -11.96 -16.63
C THR A 237 10.89 -11.22 -17.61
N LEU A 238 10.40 -10.15 -18.25
CA LEU A 238 11.17 -9.30 -19.15
C LEU A 238 12.17 -8.40 -18.40
N ALA A 239 11.97 -8.17 -17.10
CA ALA A 239 12.78 -7.25 -16.32
C ALA A 239 14.20 -7.78 -16.09
N ASP A 240 15.19 -6.92 -16.30
CA ASP A 240 16.58 -7.15 -15.84
C ASP A 240 16.73 -6.69 -14.38
N ALA A 241 15.90 -5.72 -13.96
CA ALA A 241 15.78 -5.25 -12.56
C ALA A 241 14.42 -4.57 -12.28
#